data_7091e8505701d2b568602bb0d6259ae5
#
_entry.id   7091e8505701d2b568602bb0d6259ae5
#
_cell.length_a   1.000
_cell.length_b   1.000
_cell.length_c   1.000
_cell.angle_alpha   90.00
_cell.angle_beta   90.00
_cell.angle_gamma   90.00
#
_symmetry.space_group_name_H-M   'P 1'
#
loop_
_entity.id
_entity.type
_entity.pdbx_description
1 polymer ?
#
loop_
_entity_poly.entity_id
_entity_poly.type
_entity_poly.pdbx_seq_one_letter_code
_entity_poly.pdbx_strand_id
1 'polypeptide(L)'
;ILSLDTMSQRQNHYGYVPTTPGSEWLQGDYGIGPGFYDTRFNTDLLEIYIKAARKFGKGMFDETITRYLGFFSQIADTSHISTESGGWLIPDYWHPSEITAPHTSLNHQASECLALYHASDLFDREDLRALADRMLLAIEDTGSGWVMPDHNLYYSIKPDGTYVEGDYPYLTYNDLLYLRKYLTGFGKTENETLTYLMGEKLQWMQNTGVTGYEKG
;
A
#
# COMPACT_ATOMS: atom_id res chain seq x y z
N ILE A 1 22.66 -3.87 -6.85
CA ILE A 1 22.41 -5.29 -7.21
C ILE A 1 22.70 -6.18 -6.01
N LEU A 2 23.90 -6.20 -5.43
CA LEU A 2 24.24 -7.07 -4.29
C LEU A 2 23.26 -6.95 -3.12
N SER A 3 22.85 -5.74 -2.76
CA SER A 3 21.88 -5.52 -1.68
C SER A 3 20.50 -6.11 -2.02
N LEU A 4 20.06 -6.01 -3.27
CA LEU A 4 18.79 -6.57 -3.72
C LEU A 4 18.83 -8.10 -3.77
N ASP A 5 19.94 -8.67 -4.22
CA ASP A 5 20.16 -10.11 -4.18
C ASP A 5 20.14 -10.65 -2.73
N THR A 6 20.81 -9.95 -1.81
CA THR A 6 20.75 -10.28 -0.38
C THR A 6 19.32 -10.20 0.18
N MET A 7 18.54 -9.21 -0.23
CA MET A 7 17.15 -9.08 0.22
C MET A 7 16.25 -10.15 -0.40
N SER A 8 16.46 -10.54 -1.66
CA SER A 8 15.70 -11.63 -2.28
C SER A 8 15.89 -12.96 -1.55
N GLN A 9 17.11 -13.24 -1.06
CA GLN A 9 17.43 -14.43 -0.27
C GLN A 9 16.76 -14.44 1.12
N ARG A 10 16.27 -13.30 1.61
CA ARG A 10 15.51 -13.21 2.87
C ARG A 10 14.01 -13.47 2.71
N GLN A 11 13.54 -13.57 1.47
CA GLN A 11 12.16 -13.91 1.20
C GLN A 11 11.86 -15.32 1.74
N ASN A 12 10.85 -15.44 2.58
CA ASN A 12 10.46 -16.71 3.18
C ASN A 12 9.69 -17.61 2.20
N HIS A 13 9.28 -18.79 2.66
CA HIS A 13 8.55 -19.76 1.84
C HIS A 13 7.14 -19.26 1.42
N TYR A 14 6.55 -18.30 2.12
CA TYR A 14 5.30 -17.67 1.73
C TYR A 14 5.46 -16.69 0.55
N GLY A 15 6.63 -16.07 0.40
CA GLY A 15 6.90 -15.12 -0.68
C GLY A 15 7.11 -13.68 -0.22
N TYR A 16 7.17 -13.39 1.09
CA TYR A 16 7.47 -12.05 1.61
C TYR A 16 8.78 -12.03 2.42
N VAL A 17 9.33 -10.84 2.59
CA VAL A 17 10.46 -10.61 3.50
C VAL A 17 9.91 -10.32 4.89
N PRO A 18 10.17 -11.20 5.88
CA PRO A 18 9.60 -11.06 7.22
C PRO A 18 10.23 -9.90 7.98
N THR A 19 9.40 -9.17 8.72
CA THR A 19 9.85 -8.11 9.61
C THR A 19 10.27 -8.67 10.96
N THR A 20 11.53 -8.42 11.32
CA THR A 20 12.13 -8.77 12.62
C THR A 20 12.95 -7.57 13.10
N PRO A 21 12.91 -7.18 14.37
CA PRO A 21 12.24 -7.79 15.53
C PRO A 21 10.72 -7.58 15.52
N GLY A 22 10.02 -8.17 16.50
CA GLY A 22 8.59 -7.94 16.73
C GLY A 22 8.30 -6.53 17.21
N SER A 23 7.02 -6.17 17.16
CA SER A 23 6.47 -4.91 17.68
C SER A 23 5.58 -5.21 18.88
N GLU A 24 5.86 -4.57 20.03
CA GLU A 24 5.01 -4.72 21.23
C GLU A 24 3.59 -4.25 20.96
N TRP A 25 3.43 -3.19 20.19
CA TRP A 25 2.13 -2.68 19.77
C TRP A 25 1.35 -3.69 18.92
N LEU A 26 1.96 -4.24 17.86
CA LEU A 26 1.31 -5.25 17.01
C LEU A 26 0.97 -6.53 17.79
N GLN A 27 1.83 -6.92 18.73
CA GLN A 27 1.55 -8.05 19.62
C GLN A 27 0.37 -7.77 20.53
N GLY A 28 0.28 -6.53 21.07
CA GLY A 28 -0.81 -6.14 21.97
C GLY A 28 -2.17 -6.01 21.28
N ASP A 29 -2.20 -5.35 20.12
CA ASP A 29 -3.46 -5.04 19.44
C ASP A 29 -3.97 -6.20 18.56
N TYR A 30 -3.06 -6.95 17.92
CA TYR A 30 -3.43 -7.96 16.92
C TYR A 30 -2.90 -9.37 17.19
N GLY A 31 -2.08 -9.57 18.21
CA GLY A 31 -1.43 -10.85 18.47
C GLY A 31 -0.30 -11.19 17.48
N ILE A 32 0.20 -10.19 16.76
CA ILE A 32 1.21 -10.35 15.71
C ILE A 32 2.61 -10.43 16.33
N GLY A 33 3.24 -11.60 16.23
CA GLY A 33 4.61 -11.87 16.68
C GLY A 33 5.68 -11.50 15.65
N PRO A 34 6.99 -11.70 16.01
CA PRO A 34 8.10 -11.48 15.08
C PRO A 34 8.00 -12.34 13.82
N GLY A 35 8.51 -11.82 12.70
CA GLY A 35 8.46 -12.52 11.42
C GLY A 35 7.21 -12.24 10.61
N PHE A 36 6.45 -11.21 11.00
CA PHE A 36 5.24 -10.80 10.32
C PHE A 36 5.50 -10.19 8.94
N TYR A 37 4.46 -10.21 8.13
CA TYR A 37 4.38 -9.44 6.90
C TYR A 37 3.96 -8.01 7.22
N ASP A 38 4.72 -7.06 6.68
CA ASP A 38 4.40 -5.64 6.66
C ASP A 38 4.22 -5.23 5.20
N THR A 39 3.02 -4.76 4.87
CA THR A 39 2.64 -4.39 3.51
C THR A 39 3.56 -3.31 2.97
N ARG A 40 3.83 -2.25 3.74
CA ARG A 40 4.64 -1.13 3.28
C ARG A 40 6.08 -1.53 2.98
N PHE A 41 6.74 -2.24 3.87
CA PHE A 41 8.14 -2.63 3.66
C PHE A 41 8.30 -3.55 2.46
N ASN A 42 7.38 -4.47 2.26
CA ASN A 42 7.42 -5.37 1.12
C ASN A 42 7.04 -4.69 -0.19
N THR A 43 6.12 -3.71 -0.16
CA THR A 43 5.76 -2.88 -1.31
C THR A 43 6.92 -2.00 -1.76
N ASP A 44 7.58 -1.31 -0.83
CA ASP A 44 8.76 -0.51 -1.14
C ASP A 44 9.87 -1.37 -1.78
N LEU A 45 10.04 -2.59 -1.28
CA LEU A 45 11.00 -3.54 -1.85
C LEU A 45 10.58 -4.02 -3.25
N LEU A 46 9.30 -4.33 -3.47
CA LEU A 46 8.74 -4.64 -4.79
C LEU A 46 9.02 -3.53 -5.80
N GLU A 47 8.75 -2.28 -5.42
CA GLU A 47 9.02 -1.11 -6.27
C GLU A 47 10.49 -1.00 -6.68
N ILE A 48 11.41 -1.30 -5.74
CA ILE A 48 12.85 -1.30 -6.05
C ILE A 48 13.20 -2.44 -7.02
N TYR A 49 12.63 -3.63 -6.87
CA TYR A 49 12.82 -4.74 -7.79
C TYR A 49 12.26 -4.43 -9.19
N ILE A 50 11.08 -3.83 -9.27
CA ILE A 50 10.48 -3.39 -10.55
C ILE A 50 11.38 -2.38 -11.26
N LYS A 51 11.89 -1.38 -10.53
CA LYS A 51 12.84 -0.38 -11.07
C LYS A 51 14.14 -1.04 -11.54
N ALA A 52 14.65 -2.01 -10.80
CA ALA A 52 15.83 -2.76 -11.18
C ALA A 52 15.59 -3.62 -12.45
N ALA A 53 14.45 -4.31 -12.52
CA ALA A 53 14.06 -5.09 -13.70
C ALA A 53 13.90 -4.23 -14.95
N ARG A 54 13.29 -3.03 -14.82
CA ARG A 54 13.19 -2.07 -15.93
C ARG A 54 14.56 -1.56 -16.40
N LYS A 55 15.50 -1.35 -15.47
CA LYS A 55 16.83 -0.78 -15.77
C LYS A 55 17.84 -1.79 -16.30
N PHE A 56 17.85 -3.00 -15.74
CA PHE A 56 18.88 -4.01 -16.00
C PHE A 56 18.37 -5.20 -16.81
N GLY A 57 17.09 -5.23 -17.13
CA GLY A 57 16.42 -6.28 -17.89
C GLY A 57 15.54 -7.16 -17.02
N LYS A 58 14.42 -7.59 -17.62
CA LYS A 58 13.53 -8.59 -17.04
C LYS A 58 14.33 -9.88 -16.81
N GLY A 59 13.96 -10.66 -15.82
CA GLY A 59 14.58 -11.95 -15.48
C GLY A 59 15.48 -11.91 -14.25
N MET A 60 16.06 -10.76 -13.90
CA MET A 60 17.00 -10.68 -12.77
C MET A 60 16.31 -10.97 -11.41
N PHE A 61 15.06 -10.52 -11.24
CA PHE A 61 14.29 -10.66 -9.99
C PHE A 61 12.88 -11.21 -10.23
N ASP A 62 12.60 -11.77 -11.39
CA ASP A 62 11.25 -12.22 -11.78
C ASP A 62 10.68 -13.25 -10.80
N GLU A 63 11.50 -14.20 -10.34
CA GLU A 63 11.08 -15.20 -9.36
C GLU A 63 10.70 -14.54 -8.02
N THR A 64 11.54 -13.63 -7.51
CA THR A 64 11.29 -12.91 -6.25
C THR A 64 10.01 -12.07 -6.33
N ILE A 65 9.84 -11.34 -7.44
CA ILE A 65 8.65 -10.51 -7.69
C ILE A 65 7.42 -11.42 -7.80
N THR A 66 7.48 -12.49 -8.59
CA THR A 66 6.34 -13.39 -8.81
C THR A 66 5.90 -14.07 -7.52
N ARG A 67 6.84 -14.51 -6.67
CA ARG A 67 6.51 -15.11 -5.37
C ARG A 67 5.83 -14.11 -4.45
N TYR A 68 6.32 -12.87 -4.39
CA TYR A 68 5.68 -11.83 -3.58
C TYR A 68 4.27 -11.51 -4.10
N LEU A 69 4.10 -11.30 -5.39
CA LEU A 69 2.79 -11.00 -5.99
C LEU A 69 1.80 -12.15 -5.80
N GLY A 70 2.26 -13.40 -5.85
CA GLY A 70 1.41 -14.56 -5.54
C GLY A 70 0.93 -14.58 -4.09
N PHE A 71 1.83 -14.29 -3.14
CA PHE A 71 1.50 -14.16 -1.73
C PHE A 71 0.53 -12.99 -1.49
N PHE A 72 0.83 -11.82 -2.05
CA PHE A 72 -0.02 -10.64 -1.88
C PHE A 72 -1.43 -10.87 -2.45
N SER A 73 -1.54 -11.42 -3.66
CA SER A 73 -2.84 -11.74 -4.25
C SER A 73 -3.65 -12.70 -3.39
N GLN A 74 -3.01 -13.69 -2.77
CA GLN A 74 -3.67 -14.61 -1.84
C GLN A 74 -4.20 -13.90 -0.60
N ILE A 75 -3.41 -13.01 0.02
CA ILE A 75 -3.85 -12.22 1.18
C ILE A 75 -5.00 -11.29 0.78
N ALA A 76 -4.86 -10.60 -0.34
CA ALA A 76 -5.89 -9.72 -0.84
C ALA A 76 -7.22 -10.47 -1.05
N ASP A 77 -7.18 -11.68 -1.59
CA ASP A 77 -8.37 -12.50 -1.78
C ASP A 77 -8.99 -12.99 -0.46
N THR A 78 -8.18 -13.36 0.53
CA THR A 78 -8.65 -14.03 1.75
C THR A 78 -8.90 -13.11 2.94
N SER A 79 -8.30 -11.91 2.96
CA SER A 79 -8.25 -11.06 4.16
C SER A 79 -8.72 -9.62 3.94
N HIS A 80 -9.16 -9.25 2.74
CA HIS A 80 -9.64 -7.90 2.47
C HIS A 80 -10.94 -7.58 3.19
N ILE A 81 -11.16 -6.29 3.43
CA ILE A 81 -12.44 -5.74 3.83
C ILE A 81 -13.12 -5.18 2.59
N SER A 82 -14.28 -5.71 2.23
CA SER A 82 -15.05 -5.22 1.08
C SER A 82 -15.73 -3.89 1.39
N THR A 83 -15.64 -2.93 0.46
CA THR A 83 -16.36 -1.67 0.50
C THR A 83 -17.70 -1.75 -0.26
N GLU A 84 -18.50 -0.68 -0.23
CA GLU A 84 -19.87 -0.65 -0.74
C GLU A 84 -19.97 -1.06 -2.23
N SER A 85 -19.08 -0.55 -3.08
CA SER A 85 -19.08 -0.87 -4.53
C SER A 85 -18.25 -2.10 -4.89
N GLY A 86 -17.72 -2.82 -3.89
CA GLY A 86 -16.90 -4.02 -4.07
C GLY A 86 -15.40 -3.75 -4.19
N GLY A 87 -14.94 -2.57 -3.75
CA GLY A 87 -13.53 -2.28 -3.55
C GLY A 87 -12.95 -3.11 -2.39
N TRP A 88 -11.64 -3.22 -2.34
CA TRP A 88 -10.92 -4.03 -1.36
C TRP A 88 -9.92 -3.19 -0.56
N LEU A 89 -10.14 -3.07 0.77
CA LEU A 89 -9.16 -2.56 1.71
C LEU A 89 -8.30 -3.72 2.20
N ILE A 90 -6.99 -3.61 2.00
CA ILE A 90 -6.05 -4.69 2.32
C ILE A 90 -5.41 -4.42 3.69
N PRO A 91 -5.41 -5.39 4.62
CA PRO A 91 -4.77 -5.22 5.91
C PRO A 91 -3.28 -4.91 5.81
N ASP A 92 -2.79 -3.99 6.66
CA ASP A 92 -1.38 -3.57 6.67
C ASP A 92 -0.42 -4.70 7.06
N TYR A 93 -0.90 -5.67 7.83
CA TYR A 93 -0.09 -6.73 8.42
C TYR A 93 -0.72 -8.10 8.23
N TRP A 94 0.13 -9.12 8.18
CA TRP A 94 -0.29 -10.52 8.20
C TRP A 94 0.73 -11.37 8.97
N HIS A 95 0.26 -12.47 9.56
CA HIS A 95 1.10 -13.45 10.25
C HIS A 95 0.54 -14.86 10.04
N PRO A 96 1.39 -15.91 9.93
CA PRO A 96 0.91 -17.29 9.75
C PRO A 96 0.20 -17.90 10.95
N SER A 97 0.33 -17.30 12.14
CA SER A 97 -0.49 -17.69 13.30
C SER A 97 -1.86 -17.02 13.25
N GLU A 98 -2.78 -17.50 14.08
CA GLU A 98 -4.06 -16.83 14.30
C GLU A 98 -3.85 -15.44 14.90
N ILE A 99 -4.42 -14.43 14.25
CA ILE A 99 -4.32 -13.02 14.64
C ILE A 99 -5.69 -12.36 14.61
N THR A 100 -5.85 -11.27 15.37
CA THR A 100 -6.96 -10.34 15.16
C THR A 100 -6.75 -9.58 13.85
N ALA A 101 -7.79 -9.41 13.04
CA ALA A 101 -7.69 -8.72 11.75
C ALA A 101 -7.14 -7.28 11.93
N PRO A 102 -6.00 -6.95 11.29
CA PRO A 102 -5.41 -5.63 11.40
C PRO A 102 -6.19 -4.56 10.63
N HIS A 103 -5.84 -3.30 10.89
CA HIS A 103 -6.34 -2.15 10.14
C HIS A 103 -5.72 -2.08 8.72
N THR A 104 -6.32 -1.22 7.89
CA THR A 104 -5.76 -0.77 6.62
C THR A 104 -5.42 0.70 6.72
N SER A 105 -4.19 1.11 6.47
CA SER A 105 -3.82 2.52 6.38
C SER A 105 -3.87 3.03 4.94
N LEU A 106 -4.24 4.30 4.78
CA LEU A 106 -4.44 4.90 3.46
C LEU A 106 -3.13 4.97 2.65
N ASN A 107 -2.01 5.24 3.31
CA ASN A 107 -0.70 5.29 2.65
C ASN A 107 -0.23 3.91 2.17
N HIS A 108 -0.48 2.82 2.92
CA HIS A 108 -0.21 1.46 2.47
C HIS A 108 -1.09 1.12 1.27
N GLN A 109 -2.40 1.34 1.39
CA GLN A 109 -3.37 1.09 0.32
C GLN A 109 -2.98 1.79 -0.99
N ALA A 110 -2.61 3.08 -0.94
CA ALA A 110 -2.25 3.87 -2.12
C ALA A 110 -0.91 3.40 -2.74
N SER A 111 0.11 3.16 -1.91
CA SER A 111 1.42 2.74 -2.41
C SER A 111 1.39 1.34 -3.03
N GLU A 112 0.65 0.42 -2.42
CA GLU A 112 0.50 -0.94 -2.94
C GLU A 112 -0.33 -0.99 -4.21
N CYS A 113 -1.42 -0.24 -4.28
CA CYS A 113 -2.21 -0.06 -5.49
C CYS A 113 -1.30 0.39 -6.66
N LEU A 114 -0.44 1.39 -6.43
CA LEU A 114 0.54 1.85 -7.41
C LEU A 114 1.54 0.77 -7.81
N ALA A 115 2.09 0.03 -6.84
CA ALA A 115 3.05 -1.03 -7.10
C ALA A 115 2.45 -2.17 -7.93
N LEU A 116 1.18 -2.52 -7.71
CA LEU A 116 0.45 -3.50 -8.53
C LEU A 116 0.27 -3.02 -9.97
N TYR A 117 -0.06 -1.74 -10.18
CA TYR A 117 -0.11 -1.17 -11.54
C TYR A 117 1.26 -1.24 -12.22
N HIS A 118 2.34 -0.90 -11.50
CA HIS A 118 3.69 -1.00 -12.03
C HIS A 118 4.11 -2.44 -12.36
N ALA A 119 3.71 -3.40 -11.54
CA ALA A 119 3.95 -4.83 -11.78
C ALA A 119 3.12 -5.34 -12.97
N SER A 120 1.84 -4.93 -13.07
CA SER A 120 0.98 -5.23 -14.22
C SER A 120 1.62 -4.76 -15.53
N ASP A 121 2.09 -3.52 -15.58
CA ASP A 121 2.75 -2.97 -16.77
C ASP A 121 4.06 -3.68 -17.11
N LEU A 122 4.84 -4.09 -16.08
CA LEU A 122 6.11 -4.77 -16.29
C LEU A 122 5.93 -6.17 -16.87
N PHE A 123 4.92 -6.92 -16.39
CA PHE A 123 4.71 -8.32 -16.69
C PHE A 123 3.54 -8.60 -17.64
N ASP A 124 2.80 -7.57 -18.07
CA ASP A 124 1.58 -7.68 -18.87
C ASP A 124 0.52 -8.58 -18.18
N ARG A 125 0.22 -8.26 -16.90
CA ARG A 125 -0.61 -9.04 -16.00
C ARG A 125 -1.92 -8.31 -15.67
N GLU A 126 -2.99 -8.63 -16.41
CA GLU A 126 -4.33 -8.05 -16.24
C GLU A 126 -4.96 -8.39 -14.87
N ASP A 127 -4.63 -9.52 -14.28
CA ASP A 127 -5.10 -9.89 -12.94
C ASP A 127 -4.56 -8.95 -11.84
N LEU A 128 -3.30 -8.49 -11.96
CA LEU A 128 -2.73 -7.51 -11.04
C LEU A 128 -3.36 -6.13 -11.24
N ARG A 129 -3.67 -5.77 -12.49
CA ARG A 129 -4.40 -4.53 -12.80
C ARG A 129 -5.79 -4.56 -12.19
N ALA A 130 -6.52 -5.66 -12.34
CA ALA A 130 -7.85 -5.81 -11.76
C ALA A 130 -7.83 -5.75 -10.22
N LEU A 131 -6.77 -6.28 -9.58
CA LEU A 131 -6.59 -6.15 -8.14
C LEU A 131 -6.31 -4.70 -7.73
N ALA A 132 -5.43 -3.99 -8.46
CA ALA A 132 -5.16 -2.57 -8.24
C ALA A 132 -6.43 -1.71 -8.43
N ASP A 133 -7.23 -2.00 -9.45
CA ASP A 133 -8.52 -1.30 -9.68
C ASP A 133 -9.50 -1.52 -8.51
N ARG A 134 -9.56 -2.72 -7.90
CA ARG A 134 -10.37 -2.96 -6.70
C ARG A 134 -9.85 -2.21 -5.48
N MET A 135 -8.53 -2.10 -5.32
CA MET A 135 -7.92 -1.33 -4.24
C MET A 135 -8.16 0.17 -4.42
N LEU A 136 -8.09 0.69 -5.64
CA LEU A 136 -8.43 2.07 -5.96
C LEU A 136 -9.90 2.35 -5.67
N LEU A 137 -10.81 1.46 -6.09
CA LEU A 137 -12.24 1.56 -5.83
C LEU A 137 -12.53 1.63 -4.32
N ALA A 138 -11.77 0.92 -3.48
CA ALA A 138 -11.91 1.02 -2.03
C ALA A 138 -11.54 2.41 -1.49
N ILE A 139 -10.51 3.06 -2.04
CA ILE A 139 -10.17 4.45 -1.70
C ILE A 139 -11.32 5.39 -2.14
N GLU A 140 -11.89 5.16 -3.31
CA GLU A 140 -13.02 5.94 -3.84
C GLU A 140 -14.28 5.77 -2.98
N ASP A 141 -14.64 4.55 -2.63
CA ASP A 141 -15.80 4.23 -1.80
C ASP A 141 -15.72 4.84 -0.39
N THR A 142 -14.53 4.83 0.19
CA THR A 142 -14.29 5.39 1.53
C THR A 142 -14.07 6.90 1.52
N GLY A 143 -13.62 7.46 0.43
CA GLY A 143 -13.61 8.87 0.04
C GLY A 143 -13.45 9.87 1.18
N SER A 144 -14.48 10.71 1.39
CA SER A 144 -14.44 11.77 2.42
C SER A 144 -14.38 11.24 3.87
N GLY A 145 -14.64 9.96 4.10
CA GLY A 145 -14.48 9.34 5.43
C GLY A 145 -13.05 9.41 5.97
N TRP A 146 -12.06 9.50 5.08
CA TRP A 146 -10.68 9.68 5.48
C TRP A 146 -10.32 11.07 6.01
N VAL A 147 -11.20 12.08 5.84
CA VAL A 147 -10.88 13.48 6.17
C VAL A 147 -11.31 13.84 7.59
N MET A 148 -10.36 14.32 8.37
CA MET A 148 -10.60 14.85 9.72
C MET A 148 -11.15 16.29 9.67
N PRO A 149 -11.81 16.78 10.75
CA PRO A 149 -12.34 18.14 10.80
C PRO A 149 -11.32 19.27 10.62
N ASP A 150 -10.03 18.99 10.87
CA ASP A 150 -8.91 19.93 10.70
C ASP A 150 -8.24 19.83 9.32
N HIS A 151 -8.84 19.09 8.37
CA HIS A 151 -8.32 18.78 7.03
C HIS A 151 -7.15 17.77 7.00
N ASN A 152 -6.72 17.24 8.16
CA ASN A 152 -5.81 16.12 8.14
C ASN A 152 -6.52 14.85 7.64
N LEU A 153 -5.76 13.80 7.36
CA LEU A 153 -6.33 12.50 7.06
C LEU A 153 -6.26 11.59 8.30
N TYR A 154 -7.23 10.70 8.42
CA TYR A 154 -7.08 9.57 9.34
C TYR A 154 -5.97 8.65 8.83
N TYR A 155 -5.21 8.09 9.76
CA TYR A 155 -4.13 7.17 9.46
C TYR A 155 -4.66 5.86 8.86
N SER A 156 -5.67 5.26 9.51
CA SER A 156 -6.16 3.94 9.12
C SER A 156 -7.65 3.76 9.39
N ILE A 157 -8.21 2.71 8.80
CA ILE A 157 -9.56 2.20 9.07
C ILE A 157 -9.45 0.78 9.61
N LYS A 158 -10.16 0.49 10.70
CA LYS A 158 -10.27 -0.85 11.29
C LYS A 158 -11.32 -1.70 10.58
N PRO A 159 -11.31 -3.04 10.76
CA PRO A 159 -12.30 -3.92 10.16
C PRO A 159 -13.76 -3.61 10.52
N ASP A 160 -13.99 -2.95 11.66
CA ASP A 160 -15.32 -2.51 12.11
C ASP A 160 -15.75 -1.14 11.51
N GLY A 161 -14.95 -0.56 10.63
CA GLY A 161 -15.22 0.73 10.01
C GLY A 161 -14.75 1.95 10.83
N THR A 162 -14.12 1.74 11.99
CA THR A 162 -13.61 2.84 12.83
C THR A 162 -12.34 3.43 12.23
N TYR A 163 -12.34 4.75 12.03
CA TYR A 163 -11.16 5.50 11.60
C TYR A 163 -10.25 5.82 12.79
N VAL A 164 -8.94 5.78 12.56
CA VAL A 164 -7.90 6.01 13.56
C VAL A 164 -7.06 7.21 13.16
N GLU A 165 -6.84 8.14 14.09
CA GLU A 165 -6.00 9.33 13.92
C GLU A 165 -4.49 8.99 13.90
N GLY A 166 -3.65 9.97 13.58
CA GLY A 166 -2.20 9.87 13.69
C GLY A 166 -1.47 9.66 12.37
N ASP A 167 -2.06 10.16 11.26
CA ASP A 167 -1.41 10.10 9.95
C ASP A 167 -0.06 10.82 9.91
N TYR A 168 0.81 10.34 9.06
CA TYR A 168 2.13 10.92 8.81
C TYR A 168 2.05 12.36 8.30
N PRO A 169 3.05 13.20 8.59
CA PRO A 169 3.01 14.61 8.17
C PRO A 169 2.76 14.80 6.66
N TYR A 170 3.43 14.04 5.81
CA TYR A 170 3.33 14.17 4.34
C TYR A 170 3.40 12.85 3.55
N LEU A 171 3.66 11.71 4.21
CA LEU A 171 3.86 10.43 3.51
C LEU A 171 2.62 10.05 2.70
N THR A 172 1.45 10.07 3.33
CA THR A 172 0.18 9.75 2.68
C THR A 172 -0.13 10.68 1.50
N TYR A 173 0.16 11.98 1.64
CA TYR A 173 0.04 12.93 0.53
C TYR A 173 0.91 12.51 -0.66
N ASN A 174 2.17 12.16 -0.42
CA ASN A 174 3.10 11.76 -1.47
C ASN A 174 2.64 10.45 -2.16
N ASP A 175 2.16 9.47 -1.40
CA ASP A 175 1.66 8.21 -1.95
C ASP A 175 0.43 8.41 -2.84
N LEU A 176 -0.54 9.23 -2.40
CA LEU A 176 -1.69 9.64 -3.21
C LEU A 176 -1.27 10.40 -4.48
N LEU A 177 -0.28 11.30 -4.37
CA LEU A 177 0.26 12.05 -5.50
C LEU A 177 0.89 11.13 -6.55
N TYR A 178 1.69 10.14 -6.13
CA TYR A 178 2.32 9.20 -7.06
C TYR A 178 1.28 8.30 -7.74
N LEU A 179 0.29 7.82 -7.01
CA LEU A 179 -0.82 7.06 -7.58
C LEU A 179 -1.61 7.90 -8.60
N ARG A 180 -1.96 9.14 -8.26
CA ARG A 180 -2.65 10.07 -9.17
C ARG A 180 -1.82 10.36 -10.43
N LYS A 181 -0.51 10.62 -10.30
CA LYS A 181 0.40 10.85 -11.43
C LYS A 181 0.46 9.64 -12.37
N TYR A 182 0.47 8.43 -11.81
CA TYR A 182 0.42 7.22 -12.63
C TYR A 182 -0.89 7.16 -13.43
N LEU A 183 -2.03 7.32 -12.79
CA LEU A 183 -3.33 7.23 -13.44
C LEU A 183 -3.48 8.28 -14.56
N THR A 184 -3.12 9.53 -14.30
CA THR A 184 -3.19 10.60 -15.32
C THR A 184 -2.19 10.40 -16.46
N GLY A 185 -1.01 9.85 -16.20
CA GLY A 185 0.01 9.54 -17.22
C GLY A 185 -0.45 8.51 -18.27
N PHE A 186 -1.44 7.66 -17.94
CA PHE A 186 -2.06 6.69 -18.85
C PHE A 186 -3.33 7.20 -19.55
N GLY A 187 -3.57 8.52 -19.52
CA GLY A 187 -4.74 9.12 -20.18
C GLY A 187 -6.07 8.78 -19.52
N LYS A 188 -6.05 8.24 -18.30
CA LYS A 188 -7.27 8.13 -17.48
C LYS A 188 -7.72 9.52 -17.06
N THR A 189 -9.02 9.70 -16.94
CA THR A 189 -9.62 10.91 -16.36
C THR A 189 -9.03 11.17 -14.98
N GLU A 190 -8.87 12.44 -14.60
CA GLU A 190 -8.43 12.80 -13.25
C GLU A 190 -9.31 12.10 -12.19
N ASN A 191 -8.68 11.48 -11.21
CA ASN A 191 -9.40 10.82 -10.12
C ASN A 191 -9.82 11.88 -9.09
N GLU A 192 -11.12 12.17 -9.02
CA GLU A 192 -11.67 13.21 -8.17
C GLU A 192 -11.43 12.94 -6.68
N THR A 193 -11.53 11.69 -6.24
CA THR A 193 -11.31 11.31 -4.83
C THR A 193 -9.86 11.52 -4.42
N LEU A 194 -8.89 11.08 -5.23
CA LEU A 194 -7.48 11.31 -4.93
C LEU A 194 -7.17 12.81 -4.89
N THR A 195 -7.71 13.57 -5.84
CA THR A 195 -7.55 15.03 -5.90
C THR A 195 -8.12 15.72 -4.67
N TYR A 196 -9.31 15.30 -4.22
CA TYR A 196 -9.96 15.78 -3.01
C TYR A 196 -9.12 15.49 -1.76
N LEU A 197 -8.74 14.22 -1.52
CA LEU A 197 -7.96 13.82 -0.35
C LEU A 197 -6.61 14.54 -0.28
N MET A 198 -5.95 14.69 -1.43
CA MET A 198 -4.70 15.46 -1.52
C MET A 198 -4.90 16.93 -1.21
N GLY A 199 -6.02 17.53 -1.68
CA GLY A 199 -6.35 18.93 -1.41
C GLY A 199 -6.54 19.19 0.08
N GLU A 200 -7.30 18.34 0.77
CA GLU A 200 -7.51 18.39 2.21
C GLU A 200 -6.18 18.26 2.98
N LYS A 201 -5.41 17.23 2.69
CA LYS A 201 -4.10 17.03 3.34
C LYS A 201 -3.14 18.18 3.08
N LEU A 202 -3.11 18.73 1.87
CA LEU A 202 -2.28 19.89 1.53
C LEU A 202 -2.66 21.11 2.34
N GLN A 203 -3.95 21.36 2.51
CA GLN A 203 -4.44 22.45 3.36
C GLN A 203 -3.98 22.30 4.81
N TRP A 204 -4.11 21.10 5.38
CA TRP A 204 -3.61 20.82 6.72
C TRP A 204 -2.09 21.03 6.83
N MET A 205 -1.30 20.52 5.86
CA MET A 205 0.16 20.69 5.84
C MET A 205 0.57 22.15 5.79
N GLN A 206 -0.13 22.98 4.98
CA GLN A 206 0.12 24.41 4.89
C GLN A 206 -0.20 25.13 6.21
N ASN A 207 -1.35 24.80 6.82
CA ASN A 207 -1.80 25.40 8.08
C ASN A 207 -0.86 25.06 9.27
N THR A 208 -0.25 23.88 9.23
CA THR A 208 0.63 23.38 10.29
C THR A 208 2.13 23.57 10.02
N GLY A 209 2.48 24.15 8.87
CA GLY A 209 3.88 24.44 8.52
C GLY A 209 4.70 23.18 8.14
N VAL A 210 4.05 22.10 7.73
CA VAL A 210 4.75 20.89 7.25
C VAL A 210 5.50 21.21 5.97
N THR A 211 6.74 20.76 5.88
CA THR A 211 7.62 20.88 4.70
C THR A 211 8.14 19.50 4.30
N GLY A 212 8.75 19.38 3.12
CA GLY A 212 9.37 18.14 2.66
C GLY A 212 8.46 17.23 1.82
N TYR A 213 7.22 17.67 1.56
CA TYR A 213 6.35 16.94 0.63
C TYR A 213 6.69 17.23 -0.83
N GLU A 214 6.39 16.29 -1.70
CA GLU A 214 6.58 16.43 -3.15
C GLU A 214 5.63 17.49 -3.72
N LYS A 215 6.12 18.25 -4.69
CA LYS A 215 5.28 19.21 -5.40
C LYS A 215 4.58 18.52 -6.57
N GLY A 216 3.27 18.69 -6.61
CA GLY A 216 2.40 18.16 -7.65
C GLY A 216 2.60 18.78 -9.02
#